data_2ed9aa1805f10fe4f37a08823780dbfd
#
_entry.id   2ed9aa1805f10fe4f37a08823780dbfd
#
_cell.length_a   1.000
_cell.length_b   1.000
_cell.length_c   1.000
_cell.angle_alpha   90.00
_cell.angle_beta   90.00
_cell.angle_gamma   90.00
#
_symmetry.space_group_name_H-M   'P 1'
#
loop_
_entity.id
_entity.type
_entity.pdbx_description
1 polymer ?
#
loop_
_entity_poly.entity_id
_entity_poly.type
_entity_poly.pdbx_seq_one_letter_code
_entity_poly.pdbx_strand_id
1 'polypeptide(L)'
;MKAKLLHEDDGQRTFALVFDSGDSVLDLLRTFATREKLSGAQFTAIGAFSAVRLGYFDWEKKDYVGRDYAEQMEVASLTGDVALGPDRAPAIHVHCVLGRSDFSSLAGHLLKATVRPTLELVLTESPVHLRKRHDANSGLALIDLDAST
;
A
#
# COMPACT_ATOMS: atom_id res chain seq x y z
N MET A 1 -1.31 -15.35 -1.79
CA MET A 1 -1.58 -14.29 -2.82
C MET A 1 -1.29 -14.83 -4.22
N LYS A 2 -2.19 -14.58 -5.17
CA LYS A 2 -2.06 -14.87 -6.60
C LYS A 2 -1.96 -13.56 -7.38
N ALA A 3 -1.24 -13.56 -8.49
CA ALA A 3 -1.08 -12.37 -9.33
C ALA A 3 -1.25 -12.76 -10.81
N LYS A 4 -1.86 -11.86 -11.60
CA LYS A 4 -2.04 -12.02 -13.03
C LYS A 4 -1.75 -10.69 -13.74
N LEU A 5 -0.91 -10.74 -14.76
CA LEU A 5 -0.75 -9.63 -15.69
C LEU A 5 -2.02 -9.53 -16.55
N LEU A 6 -2.67 -8.38 -16.54
CA LEU A 6 -3.89 -8.09 -17.30
C LEU A 6 -3.61 -7.37 -18.61
N HIS A 7 -2.62 -6.49 -18.59
CA HIS A 7 -2.26 -5.64 -19.73
C HIS A 7 -0.80 -5.23 -19.67
N GLU A 8 -0.15 -5.12 -20.82
CA GLU A 8 1.19 -4.58 -20.97
C GLU A 8 1.29 -3.87 -22.32
N ASP A 9 1.63 -2.59 -22.31
CA ASP A 9 1.85 -1.79 -23.50
C ASP A 9 2.79 -0.63 -23.16
N ASP A 10 3.79 -0.38 -24.02
CA ASP A 10 4.76 0.73 -23.93
C ASP A 10 5.33 0.99 -22.51
N GLY A 11 5.70 -0.10 -21.82
CA GLY A 11 6.26 -0.05 -20.46
C GLY A 11 5.23 0.15 -19.35
N GLN A 12 3.95 0.26 -19.66
CA GLN A 12 2.87 0.25 -18.68
C GLN A 12 2.32 -1.16 -18.48
N ARG A 13 2.32 -1.66 -17.25
CA ARG A 13 1.73 -2.95 -16.90
C ARG A 13 0.59 -2.79 -15.92
N THR A 14 -0.46 -3.58 -16.09
CA THR A 14 -1.56 -3.66 -15.13
C THR A 14 -1.67 -5.08 -14.60
N PHE A 15 -1.73 -5.22 -13.28
CA PHE A 15 -1.83 -6.51 -12.59
C PHE A 15 -3.10 -6.58 -11.76
N ALA A 16 -3.71 -7.77 -11.69
CA ALA A 16 -4.64 -8.12 -10.64
C ALA A 16 -3.92 -9.00 -9.60
N LEU A 17 -4.06 -8.67 -8.34
CA LEU A 17 -3.55 -9.44 -7.21
C LEU A 17 -4.73 -9.85 -6.32
N VAL A 18 -4.81 -11.13 -5.99
CA VAL A 18 -5.82 -11.67 -5.07
C VAL A 18 -5.09 -12.27 -3.87
N PHE A 19 -5.35 -11.70 -2.71
CA PHE A 19 -4.81 -12.16 -1.44
C PHE A 19 -5.77 -13.16 -0.81
N ASP A 20 -5.22 -14.22 -0.26
CA ASP A 20 -5.95 -15.27 0.42
C ASP A 20 -6.04 -15.00 1.94
N SER A 21 -6.95 -15.66 2.62
CA SER A 21 -7.09 -15.55 4.08
C SER A 21 -5.78 -15.87 4.80
N GLY A 22 -5.35 -15.01 5.72
CA GLY A 22 -4.10 -15.12 6.46
C GLY A 22 -2.91 -14.39 5.84
N ASP A 23 -3.03 -13.91 4.60
CA ASP A 23 -1.96 -13.16 3.93
C ASP A 23 -1.65 -11.83 4.64
N SER A 24 -0.35 -11.51 4.77
CA SER A 24 0.13 -10.19 5.17
C SER A 24 0.22 -9.27 3.95
N VAL A 25 -0.61 -8.23 3.91
CA VAL A 25 -0.77 -7.37 2.74
C VAL A 25 0.54 -6.69 2.34
N LEU A 26 1.16 -5.96 3.28
CA LEU A 26 2.33 -5.14 2.96
C LEU A 26 3.56 -5.98 2.64
N ASP A 27 3.74 -7.14 3.31
CA ASP A 27 4.89 -8.01 3.06
C ASP A 27 4.81 -8.64 1.67
N LEU A 28 3.62 -9.10 1.28
CA LEU A 28 3.41 -9.71 -0.02
C LEU A 28 3.44 -8.67 -1.15
N LEU A 29 2.91 -7.46 -0.93
CA LEU A 29 3.06 -6.36 -1.89
C LEU A 29 4.51 -5.96 -2.11
N ARG A 30 5.30 -5.86 -1.04
CA ARG A 30 6.74 -5.55 -1.14
C ARG A 30 7.49 -6.65 -1.88
N THR A 31 7.20 -7.91 -1.58
CA THR A 31 7.78 -9.06 -2.29
C THR A 31 7.42 -9.02 -3.78
N PHE A 32 6.15 -8.75 -4.11
CA PHE A 32 5.68 -8.62 -5.48
C PHE A 32 6.37 -7.46 -6.21
N ALA A 33 6.38 -6.27 -5.61
CA ALA A 33 7.00 -5.08 -6.20
C ALA A 33 8.51 -5.28 -6.47
N THR A 34 9.21 -5.96 -5.57
CA THR A 34 10.63 -6.30 -5.74
C THR A 34 10.83 -7.29 -6.88
N ARG A 35 10.03 -8.36 -6.94
CA ARG A 35 10.09 -9.39 -7.99
C ARG A 35 9.83 -8.79 -9.37
N GLU A 36 8.80 -7.97 -9.49
CA GLU A 36 8.41 -7.30 -10.74
C GLU A 36 9.25 -6.06 -11.06
N LYS A 37 10.18 -5.67 -10.16
CA LYS A 37 11.05 -4.48 -10.29
C LYS A 37 10.24 -3.18 -10.46
N LEU A 38 9.11 -3.08 -9.75
CA LEU A 38 8.26 -1.89 -9.82
C LEU A 38 8.99 -0.67 -9.24
N SER A 39 9.00 0.41 -9.99
CA SER A 39 9.66 1.67 -9.61
C SER A 39 8.71 2.89 -9.62
N GLY A 40 7.49 2.69 -10.09
CA GLY A 40 6.42 3.68 -10.07
C GLY A 40 5.12 2.97 -10.35
N ALA A 41 4.19 2.93 -9.39
CA ALA A 41 2.88 2.33 -9.58
C ALA A 41 1.86 2.93 -8.61
N GLN A 42 0.60 2.83 -8.98
CA GLN A 42 -0.54 3.08 -8.09
C GLN A 42 -1.40 1.83 -8.00
N PHE A 43 -2.14 1.70 -6.91
CA PHE A 43 -3.07 0.59 -6.74
C PHE A 43 -4.29 0.95 -5.90
N THR A 44 -5.37 0.22 -6.14
CA THR A 44 -6.59 0.25 -5.33
C THR A 44 -7.02 -1.17 -4.99
N ALA A 45 -7.69 -1.34 -3.85
CA ALA A 45 -8.22 -2.63 -3.45
C ALA A 45 -9.51 -2.50 -2.64
N ILE A 46 -10.29 -3.58 -2.68
CA ILE A 46 -11.44 -3.84 -1.81
C ILE A 46 -11.35 -5.27 -1.27
N GLY A 47 -12.02 -5.55 -0.17
CA GLY A 47 -12.04 -6.87 0.48
C GLY A 47 -12.26 -6.75 1.97
N ALA A 48 -11.59 -7.59 2.78
CA ALA A 48 -11.71 -7.49 4.23
C ALA A 48 -10.45 -7.95 4.96
N PHE A 49 -10.29 -7.47 6.20
CA PHE A 49 -9.21 -7.83 7.11
C PHE A 49 -9.74 -8.53 8.37
N SER A 50 -8.95 -9.44 8.93
CA SER A 50 -9.21 -10.01 10.27
C SER A 50 -8.52 -9.23 11.37
N ALA A 51 -7.44 -8.51 11.04
CA ALA A 51 -6.70 -7.65 11.96
C ALA A 51 -5.96 -6.57 11.17
N VAL A 52 -5.83 -5.39 11.77
CA VAL A 52 -5.15 -4.27 11.16
C VAL A 52 -4.45 -3.40 12.22
N ARG A 53 -3.32 -2.81 11.84
CA ARG A 53 -2.71 -1.70 12.56
C ARG A 53 -2.76 -0.46 11.67
N LEU A 54 -3.44 0.58 12.15
CA LEU A 54 -3.53 1.89 11.50
C LEU A 54 -2.60 2.88 12.17
N GLY A 55 -2.06 3.80 11.40
CA GLY A 55 -1.21 4.89 11.84
C GLY A 55 -1.87 6.24 11.60
N TYR A 56 -1.71 7.13 12.58
CA TYR A 56 -1.93 8.57 12.44
C TYR A 56 -0.58 9.26 12.54
N PHE A 57 -0.23 10.10 11.55
CA PHE A 57 1.03 10.82 11.59
C PHE A 57 0.95 11.98 12.60
N ASP A 58 1.76 11.90 13.64
CA ASP A 58 1.91 12.96 14.65
C ASP A 58 3.02 13.90 14.20
N TRP A 59 2.64 15.12 13.83
CA TRP A 59 3.57 16.11 13.30
C TRP A 59 4.64 16.54 14.31
N GLU A 60 4.28 16.62 15.59
CA GLU A 60 5.20 17.05 16.65
C GLU A 60 6.27 15.97 16.94
N LYS A 61 5.86 14.69 16.83
CA LYS A 61 6.75 13.55 17.02
C LYS A 61 7.49 13.17 15.73
N LYS A 62 7.04 13.67 14.59
CA LYS A 62 7.51 13.27 13.24
C LYS A 62 7.49 11.76 13.05
N ASP A 63 6.44 11.11 13.55
CA ASP A 63 6.29 9.65 13.52
C ASP A 63 4.81 9.23 13.53
N TYR A 64 4.55 7.97 13.17
CA TYR A 64 3.22 7.39 13.21
C TYR A 64 2.85 6.87 14.58
N VAL A 65 1.76 7.37 15.14
CA VAL A 65 1.09 6.79 16.30
C VAL A 65 0.20 5.65 15.80
N GLY A 66 0.59 4.41 16.10
CA GLY A 66 -0.10 3.21 15.65
C GLY A 66 -1.15 2.72 16.64
N ARG A 67 -2.29 2.21 16.12
CA ARG A 67 -3.32 1.52 16.89
C ARG A 67 -3.67 0.18 16.25
N ASP A 68 -3.70 -0.88 17.06
CA ASP A 68 -4.06 -2.24 16.64
C ASP A 68 -5.57 -2.48 16.82
N TYR A 69 -6.16 -3.17 15.85
CA TYR A 69 -7.55 -3.62 15.86
C TYR A 69 -7.57 -5.11 15.48
N ALA A 70 -8.03 -5.95 16.42
CA ALA A 70 -8.13 -7.40 16.27
C ALA A 70 -9.60 -7.80 16.03
N GLU A 71 -10.21 -7.22 14.99
CA GLU A 71 -11.59 -7.48 14.60
C GLU A 71 -11.70 -7.52 13.09
N GLN A 72 -12.71 -8.24 12.57
CA GLN A 72 -12.99 -8.24 11.15
C GLN A 72 -13.56 -6.89 10.71
N MET A 73 -13.02 -6.35 9.62
CA MET A 73 -13.47 -5.09 9.01
C MET A 73 -13.47 -5.20 7.49
N GLU A 74 -14.49 -4.61 6.87
CA GLU A 74 -14.55 -4.46 5.42
C GLU A 74 -13.57 -3.38 4.95
N VAL A 75 -12.81 -3.66 3.91
CA VAL A 75 -11.97 -2.69 3.22
C VAL A 75 -12.84 -1.96 2.20
N ALA A 76 -13.48 -0.87 2.64
CA ALA A 76 -14.34 -0.05 1.77
C ALA A 76 -13.53 0.71 0.70
N SER A 77 -12.28 1.04 1.04
CA SER A 77 -11.32 1.64 0.11
C SER A 77 -9.91 1.40 0.64
N LEU A 78 -9.02 0.97 -0.23
CA LEU A 78 -7.58 0.96 0.01
C LEU A 78 -6.92 1.54 -1.23
N THR A 79 -6.05 2.52 -1.02
CA THR A 79 -5.32 3.17 -2.11
C THR A 79 -3.87 3.36 -1.71
N GLY A 80 -2.97 3.25 -2.68
CA GLY A 80 -1.56 3.43 -2.39
C GLY A 80 -0.70 3.59 -3.63
N ASP A 81 0.57 3.84 -3.37
CA ASP A 81 1.62 3.97 -4.38
C ASP A 81 2.82 3.06 -4.08
N VAL A 82 3.56 2.76 -5.14
CA VAL A 82 4.89 2.19 -5.09
C VAL A 82 5.85 3.18 -5.73
N ALA A 83 6.92 3.51 -5.05
CA ALA A 83 8.02 4.32 -5.58
C ALA A 83 9.35 3.79 -5.05
N LEU A 84 10.47 4.15 -5.66
CA LEU A 84 11.79 3.78 -5.13
C LEU A 84 12.12 4.62 -3.89
N GLY A 85 12.39 3.95 -2.79
CA GLY A 85 12.88 4.57 -1.57
C GLY A 85 14.30 5.15 -1.70
N PRO A 86 14.81 5.83 -0.66
CA PRO A 86 16.18 6.34 -0.64
C PRO A 86 17.24 5.25 -0.81
N ASP A 87 16.94 4.01 -0.39
CA ASP A 87 17.75 2.80 -0.54
C ASP A 87 17.59 2.11 -1.90
N ARG A 88 16.78 2.69 -2.81
CA ARG A 88 16.40 2.14 -4.11
C ARG A 88 15.56 0.85 -4.05
N ALA A 89 15.07 0.47 -2.88
CA ALA A 89 14.07 -0.59 -2.75
C ALA A 89 12.66 -0.05 -2.97
N PRO A 90 11.69 -0.88 -3.43
CA PRO A 90 10.29 -0.47 -3.51
C PRO A 90 9.74 -0.06 -2.15
N ALA A 91 9.35 1.19 -2.02
CA ALA A 91 8.66 1.75 -0.86
C ALA A 91 7.16 1.85 -1.15
N ILE A 92 6.37 1.22 -0.30
CA ILE A 92 4.91 1.14 -0.45
C ILE A 92 4.28 2.11 0.54
N HIS A 93 3.39 2.96 0.04
CA HIS A 93 2.61 3.91 0.84
C HIS A 93 1.13 3.62 0.65
N VAL A 94 0.40 3.36 1.74
CA VAL A 94 -0.98 2.88 1.68
C VAL A 94 -1.83 3.57 2.72
N HIS A 95 -3.00 4.04 2.30
CA HIS A 95 -4.08 4.46 3.18
C HIS A 95 -5.31 3.59 2.95
N CYS A 96 -6.14 3.44 3.97
CA CYS A 96 -7.40 2.72 3.84
C CYS A 96 -8.52 3.33 4.67
N VAL A 97 -9.76 3.05 4.22
CA VAL A 97 -11.01 3.26 4.95
C VAL A 97 -11.61 1.90 5.22
N LEU A 98 -11.89 1.62 6.49
CA LEU A 98 -12.37 0.33 6.97
C LEU A 98 -13.75 0.48 7.58
N GLY A 99 -14.69 -0.38 7.19
CA GLY A 99 -16.03 -0.48 7.75
C GLY A 99 -16.11 -1.52 8.85
N ARG A 100 -16.69 -1.17 10.00
CA ARG A 100 -16.93 -2.06 11.14
C ARG A 100 -18.31 -2.69 11.06
N SER A 101 -18.59 -3.69 11.90
CA SER A 101 -19.87 -4.41 11.95
C SER A 101 -21.06 -3.52 12.33
N ASP A 102 -20.84 -2.40 13.01
CA ASP A 102 -21.84 -1.40 13.34
C ASP A 102 -21.97 -0.30 12.25
N PHE A 103 -21.32 -0.48 11.10
CA PHE A 103 -21.22 0.45 9.97
C PHE A 103 -20.48 1.77 10.28
N SER A 104 -19.87 1.90 11.45
CA SER A 104 -18.89 2.96 11.67
C SER A 104 -17.61 2.72 10.87
N SER A 105 -16.83 3.76 10.62
CA SER A 105 -15.62 3.65 9.83
C SER A 105 -14.38 4.13 10.58
N LEU A 106 -13.24 3.53 10.22
CA LEU A 106 -11.90 3.94 10.61
C LEU A 106 -11.10 4.24 9.34
N ALA A 107 -10.23 5.23 9.41
CA ALA A 107 -9.33 5.54 8.31
C ALA A 107 -7.93 5.87 8.83
N GLY A 108 -6.91 5.61 8.01
CA GLY A 108 -5.54 5.95 8.37
C GLY A 108 -4.50 5.34 7.42
N HIS A 109 -3.25 5.60 7.76
CA HIS A 109 -2.11 4.96 7.14
C HIS A 109 -2.05 3.49 7.54
N LEU A 110 -1.85 2.59 6.57
CA LEU A 110 -1.79 1.15 6.83
C LEU A 110 -0.39 0.75 7.28
N LEU A 111 -0.26 0.35 8.54
CA LEU A 111 1.01 -0.14 9.11
C LEU A 111 1.13 -1.67 9.03
N LYS A 112 0.00 -2.37 9.14
CA LYS A 112 -0.07 -3.84 9.04
C LYS A 112 -1.51 -4.26 8.76
N ALA A 113 -1.71 -5.32 7.98
CA ALA A 113 -3.02 -5.93 7.79
C ALA A 113 -2.90 -7.42 7.50
N THR A 114 -3.86 -8.20 8.03
CA THR A 114 -4.05 -9.62 7.74
C THR A 114 -5.38 -9.80 7.05
N VAL A 115 -5.37 -10.42 5.88
CA VAL A 115 -6.55 -10.63 5.04
C VAL A 115 -7.49 -11.68 5.61
N ARG A 116 -8.81 -11.46 5.48
CA ARG A 116 -9.88 -12.45 5.66
C ARG A 116 -11.23 -11.89 5.17
N PRO A 117 -11.96 -12.50 4.23
CA PRO A 117 -11.58 -13.73 3.53
C PRO A 117 -10.66 -13.49 2.33
N THR A 118 -10.72 -12.32 1.70
CA THR A 118 -9.94 -11.94 0.50
C THR A 118 -9.65 -10.45 0.48
N LEU A 119 -8.62 -10.07 -0.27
CA LEU A 119 -8.39 -8.70 -0.72
C LEU A 119 -8.07 -8.75 -2.21
N GLU A 120 -8.82 -8.00 -3.00
CA GLU A 120 -8.67 -7.94 -4.45
C GLU A 120 -8.12 -6.57 -4.84
N LEU A 121 -6.96 -6.56 -5.49
CA LEU A 121 -6.17 -5.37 -5.75
C LEU A 121 -5.87 -5.28 -7.25
N VAL A 122 -6.06 -4.09 -7.81
CA VAL A 122 -5.58 -3.73 -9.16
C VAL A 122 -4.45 -2.74 -9.02
N LEU A 123 -3.32 -3.07 -9.63
CA LEU A 123 -2.11 -2.25 -9.65
C LEU A 123 -1.78 -1.87 -11.09
N THR A 124 -1.57 -0.57 -11.33
CA THR A 124 -1.10 -0.05 -12.62
C THR A 124 0.27 0.57 -12.45
N GLU A 125 1.26 0.05 -13.17
CA GLU A 125 2.62 0.57 -13.22
C GLU A 125 2.70 1.78 -14.15
N SER A 126 3.50 2.76 -13.76
CA SER A 126 3.90 3.87 -14.63
C SER A 126 5.19 3.50 -15.37
N PRO A 127 5.35 3.83 -16.65
CA PRO A 127 6.62 3.66 -17.35
C PRO A 127 7.72 4.60 -16.84
N VAL A 128 7.37 5.63 -16.08
CA VAL A 128 8.30 6.58 -15.47
C VAL A 128 8.58 6.19 -14.02
N HIS A 129 9.87 6.19 -13.65
CA HIS A 129 10.28 5.89 -12.28
C HIS A 129 9.86 7.01 -11.32
N LEU A 130 9.25 6.64 -10.18
CA LEU A 130 9.01 7.54 -9.07
C LEU A 130 10.08 7.30 -7.99
N ARG A 131 10.62 8.35 -7.44
CA ARG A 131 11.64 8.29 -6.37
C ARG A 131 11.19 9.04 -5.14
N LYS A 132 11.44 8.46 -3.98
CA LYS A 132 11.26 9.13 -2.69
C LYS A 132 12.59 9.61 -2.15
N ARG A 133 12.57 10.80 -1.56
CA ARG A 133 13.73 11.40 -0.88
C ARG A 133 13.32 11.78 0.55
N HIS A 134 14.25 11.68 1.47
CA HIS A 134 14.01 12.06 2.86
C HIS A 134 13.75 13.56 2.96
N ASP A 135 12.59 13.94 3.54
CA ASP A 135 12.22 15.31 3.85
C ASP A 135 12.56 15.61 5.32
N ALA A 136 13.48 16.57 5.54
CA ALA A 136 13.94 16.92 6.88
C ALA A 136 12.84 17.56 7.76
N ASN A 137 11.83 18.19 7.14
CA ASN A 137 10.77 18.84 7.88
C ASN A 137 9.78 17.86 8.50
N SER A 138 9.38 16.84 7.74
CA SER A 138 8.45 15.81 8.19
C SER A 138 9.13 14.56 8.76
N GLY A 139 10.40 14.30 8.38
CA GLY A 139 11.09 13.05 8.69
C GLY A 139 10.65 11.88 7.80
N LEU A 140 9.78 12.11 6.81
CA LEU A 140 9.25 11.08 5.92
C LEU A 140 10.05 10.99 4.61
N ALA A 141 9.96 9.84 3.94
CA ALA A 141 10.40 9.71 2.56
C ALA A 141 9.23 10.08 1.62
N LEU A 142 9.28 11.26 1.03
CA LEU A 142 8.26 11.81 0.13
C LEU A 142 8.69 11.68 -1.33
N ILE A 143 7.71 11.63 -2.26
CA ILE A 143 7.99 11.64 -3.70
C ILE A 143 8.69 12.96 -4.06
N ASP A 144 9.83 12.82 -4.74
CA ASP A 144 10.64 13.91 -5.26
C ASP A 144 10.54 13.87 -6.79
N LEU A 145 9.84 14.84 -7.37
CA LEU A 145 9.59 14.89 -8.81
C LEU A 145 10.87 15.19 -9.61
N ASP A 146 11.80 15.96 -9.05
CA ASP A 146 13.07 16.26 -9.71
C ASP A 146 14.02 15.05 -9.75
N ALA A 147 13.85 14.11 -8.83
CA ALA A 147 14.60 12.86 -8.80
C ALA A 147 13.91 11.72 -9.58
N SER A 148 12.66 11.92 -9.99
CA SER A 148 11.84 10.95 -10.75
C SER A 148 12.07 11.12 -12.26
N THR A 149 12.30 10.01 -12.98
CA THR A 149 12.64 10.05 -14.42
C THR A 149 12.00 8.86 -15.15
#